data_b17aee9a161b2350ffa26bd12235416b
#
_entry.id   b17aee9a161b2350ffa26bd12235416b
#
_cell.length_a   1.000
_cell.length_b   1.000
_cell.length_c   1.000
_cell.angle_alpha   90.00
_cell.angle_beta   90.00
_cell.angle_gamma   90.00
#
_symmetry.space_group_name_H-M   'P 1'
#
loop_
_entity.id
_entity.type
_entity.pdbx_description
1 polymer ?
#
loop_
_entity_poly.entity_id
_entity_poly.type
_entity_poly.pdbx_seq_one_letter_code
_entity_poly.pdbx_strand_id
1 'polypeptide(L)'
;MYISVKELTFELKEKLAKLKTNYYQQEKPEYRRDPEFFNLVKEETLPVFQLAEKWSEETAKKVKERELRIHPQQVASTKENVELLLMHSYYIDVKETRYMNLYNSVQYVLDIILEDLA
;
A
#
# COMPACT_ATOMS: atom_id res chain seq x y z
N MET A 1 9.93 19.33 -5.73
CA MET A 1 11.01 18.41 -5.34
C MET A 1 10.77 17.05 -6.02
N TYR A 2 11.77 16.53 -6.69
CA TYR A 2 11.65 15.24 -7.36
C TYR A 2 11.90 14.11 -6.38
N ILE A 3 10.90 13.22 -6.22
CA ILE A 3 11.05 12.04 -5.38
C ILE A 3 11.20 10.83 -6.30
N SER A 4 12.28 10.07 -6.11
CA SER A 4 12.56 8.90 -6.95
C SER A 4 11.63 7.74 -6.65
N VAL A 5 11.49 6.81 -7.60
CA VAL A 5 10.73 5.58 -7.41
C VAL A 5 11.29 4.79 -6.23
N LYS A 6 12.61 4.77 -6.06
CA LYS A 6 13.24 4.09 -4.93
C LYS A 6 12.77 4.65 -3.60
N GLU A 7 12.76 5.99 -3.46
CA GLU A 7 12.31 6.66 -2.23
C GLU A 7 10.82 6.42 -1.98
N LEU A 8 9.98 6.52 -3.04
CA LEU A 8 8.55 6.26 -2.94
C LEU A 8 8.28 4.81 -2.51
N THR A 9 9.06 3.86 -3.02
CA THR A 9 8.93 2.45 -2.67
C THR A 9 9.28 2.20 -1.20
N PHE A 10 10.37 2.78 -0.71
CA PHE A 10 10.73 2.69 0.71
C PHE A 10 9.67 3.30 1.62
N GLU A 11 9.18 4.47 1.27
CA GLU A 11 8.13 5.15 2.03
C GLU A 11 6.85 4.31 2.08
N LEU A 12 6.47 3.71 0.95
CA LEU A 12 5.31 2.84 0.88
C LEU A 12 5.49 1.61 1.77
N LYS A 13 6.68 1.00 1.78
CA LYS A 13 6.97 -0.12 2.68
C LYS A 13 6.82 0.25 4.15
N GLU A 14 7.29 1.43 4.53
CA GLU A 14 7.16 1.91 5.92
C GLU A 14 5.70 2.09 6.31
N LYS A 15 4.90 2.68 5.42
CA LYS A 15 3.47 2.87 5.67
C LYS A 15 2.74 1.53 5.81
N LEU A 16 3.08 0.57 4.96
CA LEU A 16 2.50 -0.76 5.02
C LEU A 16 2.85 -1.51 6.31
N ALA A 17 4.06 -1.34 6.81
CA ALA A 17 4.46 -1.93 8.08
C ALA A 17 3.63 -1.36 9.23
N LYS A 18 3.36 -0.06 9.23
CA LYS A 18 2.50 0.58 10.23
C LYS A 18 1.06 0.09 10.11
N LEU A 19 0.55 -0.08 8.90
CA LEU A 19 -0.79 -0.60 8.66
C LEU A 19 -0.94 -2.03 9.19
N LYS A 20 0.08 -2.85 8.99
CA LYS A 20 0.09 -4.22 9.51
C LYS A 20 0.03 -4.24 11.03
N THR A 21 0.81 -3.40 11.69
CA THR A 21 0.77 -3.25 13.14
C THR A 21 -0.63 -2.82 13.59
N ASN A 22 -1.23 -1.87 12.90
CA ASN A 22 -2.57 -1.39 13.17
C ASN A 22 -3.62 -2.50 13.02
N TYR A 23 -3.49 -3.33 11.98
CA TYR A 23 -4.37 -4.46 11.75
C TYR A 23 -4.38 -5.43 12.93
N TYR A 24 -3.20 -5.71 13.49
CA TYR A 24 -3.09 -6.64 14.61
C TYR A 24 -3.48 -6.06 15.96
N GLN A 25 -3.25 -4.77 16.19
CA GLN A 25 -3.44 -4.16 17.50
C GLN A 25 -4.76 -3.43 17.69
N GLN A 26 -5.36 -2.94 16.64
CA GLN A 26 -6.55 -2.13 16.74
C GLN A 26 -7.81 -2.96 16.99
N GLU A 27 -8.58 -2.56 18.03
CA GLU A 27 -9.91 -3.09 18.21
C GLU A 27 -10.79 -2.54 17.09
N LYS A 28 -11.49 -3.44 16.40
CA LYS A 28 -12.38 -3.04 15.32
C LYS A 28 -13.66 -2.49 15.91
N PRO A 29 -14.15 -1.34 15.46
CA PRO A 29 -15.35 -0.75 16.00
C PRO A 29 -16.57 -1.63 15.71
N GLU A 30 -17.43 -1.78 16.72
CA GLU A 30 -18.67 -2.51 16.55
C GLU A 30 -19.61 -1.81 15.56
N TYR A 31 -19.49 -0.48 15.50
CA TYR A 31 -20.33 0.34 14.62
C TYR A 31 -19.50 1.02 13.55
N ARG A 32 -19.66 0.55 12.31
CA ARG A 32 -18.97 1.09 11.13
C ARG A 32 -19.49 2.46 10.68
N ARG A 33 -20.50 3.00 11.41
CA ARG A 33 -21.15 4.26 11.04
C ARG A 33 -20.83 5.42 11.98
N ASP A 34 -19.81 5.27 12.83
CA ASP A 34 -19.38 6.34 13.70
C ASP A 34 -18.71 7.44 12.86
N PRO A 35 -19.28 8.66 12.79
CA PRO A 35 -18.69 9.75 11.99
C PRO A 35 -17.30 10.14 12.44
N GLU A 36 -17.00 10.09 13.73
CA GLU A 36 -15.67 10.44 14.25
C GLU A 36 -14.63 9.42 13.79
N PHE A 37 -14.98 8.13 13.88
CA PHE A 37 -14.11 7.06 13.40
C PHE A 37 -13.90 7.17 11.89
N PHE A 38 -14.97 7.43 11.14
CA PHE A 38 -14.89 7.58 9.69
C PHE A 38 -13.94 8.72 9.31
N ASN A 39 -14.05 9.87 9.98
CA ASN A 39 -13.17 11.01 9.72
C ASN A 39 -11.72 10.70 10.06
N LEU A 40 -11.47 10.01 11.17
CA LEU A 40 -10.13 9.59 11.55
C LEU A 40 -9.51 8.68 10.50
N VAL A 41 -10.24 7.68 10.04
CA VAL A 41 -9.79 6.76 9.00
C VAL A 41 -9.47 7.52 7.72
N LYS A 42 -10.34 8.44 7.33
CA LYS A 42 -10.14 9.25 6.13
C LYS A 42 -8.86 10.08 6.21
N GLU A 43 -8.62 10.71 7.36
CA GLU A 43 -7.41 11.51 7.57
C GLU A 43 -6.14 10.66 7.54
N GLU A 44 -6.17 9.47 8.13
CA GLU A 44 -5.01 8.59 8.18
C GLU A 44 -4.74 7.87 6.86
N THR A 45 -5.80 7.55 6.11
CA THR A 45 -5.63 6.78 4.86
C THR A 45 -5.35 7.64 3.64
N LEU A 46 -5.84 8.87 3.61
CA LEU A 46 -5.66 9.74 2.44
C LEU A 46 -4.19 9.92 2.03
N PRO A 47 -3.26 10.21 2.95
CA PRO A 47 -1.86 10.33 2.57
C PRO A 47 -1.28 9.06 1.93
N VAL A 48 -1.72 7.88 2.39
CA VAL A 48 -1.24 6.61 1.85
C VAL A 48 -1.85 6.32 0.48
N PHE A 49 -3.13 6.67 0.26
CA PHE A 49 -3.74 6.60 -1.06
C PHE A 49 -2.99 7.49 -2.06
N GLN A 50 -2.66 8.72 -1.66
CA GLN A 50 -1.92 9.65 -2.50
C GLN A 50 -0.51 9.13 -2.79
N LEU A 51 0.15 8.56 -1.79
CA LEU A 51 1.47 7.96 -1.96
C LEU A 51 1.43 6.78 -2.94
N ALA A 52 0.44 5.89 -2.79
CA ALA A 52 0.28 4.74 -3.67
C ALA A 52 0.01 5.17 -5.12
N GLU A 53 -0.82 6.21 -5.30
CA GLU A 53 -1.10 6.75 -6.62
C GLU A 53 0.16 7.30 -7.28
N LYS A 54 0.90 8.14 -6.57
CA LYS A 54 2.15 8.70 -7.08
C LYS A 54 3.18 7.61 -7.36
N TRP A 55 3.32 6.65 -6.45
CA TRP A 55 4.20 5.50 -6.63
C TRP A 55 3.85 4.75 -7.92
N SER A 56 2.56 4.49 -8.14
CA SER A 56 2.13 3.73 -9.32
C SER A 56 2.41 4.49 -10.62
N GLU A 57 2.19 5.81 -10.64
CA GLU A 57 2.45 6.64 -11.82
C GLU A 57 3.94 6.68 -12.16
N GLU A 58 4.78 6.94 -11.17
CA GLU A 58 6.23 7.04 -11.40
C GLU A 58 6.85 5.67 -11.71
N THR A 59 6.36 4.61 -11.06
CA THR A 59 6.82 3.25 -11.34
C THR A 59 6.43 2.80 -12.74
N ALA A 60 5.21 3.12 -13.19
CA ALA A 60 4.78 2.81 -14.56
C ALA A 60 5.67 3.47 -15.61
N LYS A 61 6.13 4.69 -15.36
CA LYS A 61 7.08 5.37 -16.26
C LYS A 61 8.40 4.60 -16.35
N LYS A 62 8.91 4.12 -15.21
CA LYS A 62 10.15 3.33 -15.17
C LYS A 62 10.01 1.98 -15.88
N VAL A 63 8.85 1.35 -15.76
CA VAL A 63 8.55 0.12 -16.50
C VAL A 63 8.55 0.39 -18.00
N LYS A 64 7.91 1.47 -18.42
CA LYS A 64 7.85 1.87 -19.83
C LYS A 64 9.25 2.16 -20.38
N GLU A 65 10.12 2.73 -19.57
CA GLU A 65 11.52 3.03 -19.94
C GLU A 65 12.41 1.78 -19.87
N ARG A 66 11.85 0.63 -19.49
CA ARG A 66 12.54 -0.66 -19.36
C ARG A 66 13.63 -0.69 -18.30
N GLU A 67 13.47 0.15 -17.27
CA GLU A 67 14.41 0.20 -16.15
C GLU A 67 14.02 -0.81 -15.05
N LEU A 68 12.79 -1.34 -15.10
CA LEU A 68 12.29 -2.31 -14.15
C LEU A 68 11.82 -3.57 -14.87
N ARG A 69 12.02 -4.74 -14.24
CA ARG A 69 11.63 -6.04 -14.78
C ARG A 69 10.13 -6.33 -14.67
N ILE A 70 9.44 -5.65 -13.75
CA ILE A 70 8.03 -5.94 -13.51
C ILE A 70 7.16 -5.51 -14.67
N HIS A 71 6.02 -6.19 -14.82
CA HIS A 71 5.05 -5.90 -15.85
C HIS A 71 4.14 -4.74 -15.42
N PRO A 72 3.65 -3.90 -16.36
CA PRO A 72 2.69 -2.82 -16.02
C PRO A 72 1.48 -3.31 -15.23
N GLN A 73 1.00 -4.53 -15.51
CA GLN A 73 -0.11 -5.12 -14.79
C GLN A 73 0.23 -5.37 -13.32
N GLN A 74 1.48 -5.71 -13.03
CA GLN A 74 1.92 -5.89 -11.63
C GLN A 74 1.90 -4.58 -10.86
N VAL A 75 2.23 -3.47 -11.51
CA VAL A 75 2.15 -2.13 -10.89
C VAL A 75 0.70 -1.81 -10.53
N ALA A 76 -0.22 -2.00 -11.48
CA ALA A 76 -1.63 -1.73 -11.27
C ALA A 76 -2.23 -2.62 -10.17
N SER A 77 -1.93 -3.92 -10.22
CA SER A 77 -2.41 -4.87 -9.21
C SER A 77 -1.87 -4.57 -7.83
N THR A 78 -0.61 -4.15 -7.74
CA THR A 78 0.01 -3.80 -6.47
C THR A 78 -0.64 -2.56 -5.87
N LYS A 79 -0.94 -1.54 -6.68
CA LYS A 79 -1.67 -0.37 -6.22
C LYS A 79 -3.04 -0.76 -5.65
N GLU A 80 -3.80 -1.60 -6.36
CA GLU A 80 -5.09 -2.08 -5.89
C GLU A 80 -4.95 -2.85 -4.57
N ASN A 81 -3.94 -3.69 -4.46
CA ASN A 81 -3.70 -4.46 -3.24
C ASN A 81 -3.34 -3.58 -2.05
N VAL A 82 -2.56 -2.50 -2.28
CA VAL A 82 -2.26 -1.51 -1.24
C VAL A 82 -3.55 -0.84 -0.76
N GLU A 83 -4.42 -0.46 -1.68
CA GLU A 83 -5.70 0.16 -1.34
C GLU A 83 -6.59 -0.79 -0.52
N LEU A 84 -6.61 -2.08 -0.88
CA LEU A 84 -7.32 -3.11 -0.12
C LEU A 84 -6.74 -3.27 1.29
N LEU A 85 -5.42 -3.29 1.41
CA LEU A 85 -4.75 -3.37 2.72
C LEU A 85 -5.11 -2.18 3.60
N LEU A 86 -5.20 -0.97 3.02
CA LEU A 86 -5.62 0.22 3.74
C LEU A 86 -7.01 0.02 4.33
N MET A 87 -7.96 -0.40 3.49
CA MET A 87 -9.33 -0.62 3.92
C MET A 87 -9.41 -1.73 4.97
N HIS A 88 -8.69 -2.83 4.74
CA HIS A 88 -8.70 -3.97 5.65
C HIS A 88 -8.04 -3.67 7.00
N SER A 89 -7.19 -2.67 7.08
CA SER A 89 -6.56 -2.27 8.34
C SER A 89 -7.50 -1.53 9.27
N TYR A 90 -8.56 -0.93 8.74
CA TYR A 90 -9.48 -0.10 9.51
C TYR A 90 -10.91 -0.63 9.60
N TYR A 91 -11.39 -1.29 8.57
CA TYR A 91 -12.81 -1.62 8.45
C TYR A 91 -13.21 -3.08 8.61
N ILE A 92 -12.33 -3.94 9.02
CA ILE A 92 -12.47 -5.18 8.69
C ILE A 92 -12.71 -6.41 9.34
N ASP A 93 -13.40 -7.36 8.79
CA ASP A 93 -13.55 -8.78 9.06
C ASP A 93 -12.73 -9.61 8.06
N VAL A 94 -11.54 -9.17 7.75
CA VAL A 94 -10.66 -9.95 6.88
C VAL A 94 -9.83 -10.89 7.75
N LYS A 95 -9.84 -12.16 7.37
CA LYS A 95 -9.02 -13.16 8.05
C LYS A 95 -7.54 -12.85 7.87
N GLU A 96 -6.77 -13.16 8.90
CA GLU A 96 -5.33 -12.94 8.92
C GLU A 96 -4.63 -13.54 7.70
N THR A 97 -5.01 -14.76 7.31
CA THR A 97 -4.42 -15.43 6.14
C THR A 97 -4.58 -14.59 4.88
N ARG A 98 -5.77 -14.05 4.65
CA ARG A 98 -6.04 -13.22 3.48
C ARG A 98 -5.27 -11.90 3.53
N TYR A 99 -5.24 -11.26 4.70
CA TYR A 99 -4.49 -10.02 4.90
C TYR A 99 -3.01 -10.24 4.60
N MET A 100 -2.43 -11.30 5.17
CA MET A 100 -1.01 -11.61 4.98
C MET A 100 -0.68 -12.01 3.55
N ASN A 101 -1.59 -12.69 2.85
CA ASN A 101 -1.38 -13.01 1.44
C ASN A 101 -1.29 -11.75 0.59
N LEU A 102 -2.18 -10.78 0.83
CA LEU A 102 -2.14 -9.48 0.14
C LEU A 102 -0.85 -8.74 0.49
N TYR A 103 -0.52 -8.68 1.78
CA TYR A 103 0.67 -8.02 2.27
C TYR A 103 1.94 -8.59 1.64
N ASN A 104 2.06 -9.91 1.62
CA ASN A 104 3.24 -10.58 1.06
C ASN A 104 3.34 -10.38 -0.45
N SER A 105 2.20 -10.37 -1.17
CA SER A 105 2.19 -10.11 -2.60
C SER A 105 2.68 -8.71 -2.92
N VAL A 106 2.27 -7.71 -2.14
CA VAL A 106 2.74 -6.34 -2.30
C VAL A 106 4.23 -6.26 -2.00
N GLN A 107 4.68 -6.83 -0.89
CA GLN A 107 6.09 -6.80 -0.50
C GLN A 107 6.99 -7.45 -1.57
N TYR A 108 6.52 -8.53 -2.18
CA TYR A 108 7.26 -9.21 -3.24
C TYR A 108 7.56 -8.26 -4.42
N VAL A 109 6.56 -7.53 -4.87
CA VAL A 109 6.73 -6.56 -5.98
C VAL A 109 7.63 -5.40 -5.56
N LEU A 110 7.43 -4.85 -4.36
CA LEU A 110 8.25 -3.74 -3.87
C LEU A 110 9.73 -4.15 -3.75
N ASP A 111 9.98 -5.36 -3.30
CA ASP A 111 11.36 -5.88 -3.17
C ASP A 111 12.04 -6.05 -4.53
N ILE A 112 11.31 -6.52 -5.54
CA ILE A 112 11.85 -6.61 -6.90
C ILE A 112 12.25 -5.23 -7.42
N ILE A 113 11.41 -4.22 -7.20
CA ILE A 113 11.70 -2.84 -7.59
C ILE A 113 12.98 -2.35 -6.91
N LEU A 114 13.09 -2.57 -5.60
CA LEU A 114 14.27 -2.14 -4.85
C LEU A 114 15.54 -2.85 -5.32
N GLU A 115 15.46 -4.13 -5.67
CA GLU A 115 16.57 -4.86 -6.23
C GLU A 115 17.01 -4.27 -7.57
N ASP A 116 16.05 -3.95 -8.43
CA ASP A 116 16.35 -3.38 -9.74
C ASP A 116 16.97 -1.99 -9.65
N LEU A 117 16.62 -1.22 -8.63
CA LEU A 117 17.09 0.15 -8.43
C LEU A 117 18.29 0.25 -7.47
N ALA A 118 18.74 -0.87 -6.97
CA ALA A 118 19.89 -0.91 -6.04
C ALA A 118 21.20 -0.48 -6.72
#